data_0f87d13dd6b449dab0951c7a2ed10bef
#
_entry.id   0f87d13dd6b449dab0951c7a2ed10bef
#
_cell.length_a   1.000
_cell.length_b   1.000
_cell.length_c   1.000
_cell.angle_alpha   90.00
_cell.angle_beta   90.00
_cell.angle_gamma   90.00
#
_symmetry.space_group_name_H-M   'P 1'
#
loop_
_entity.id
_entity.type
_entity.pdbx_description
1 polymer ?
#
loop_
_entity_poly.entity_id
_entity_poly.type
_entity_poly.pdbx_seq_one_letter_code
_entity_poly.pdbx_strand_id
1 'polypeptide(L)'
;MAERENRRSRRDRDDAAEFGDRLVAINRVSKTVKGGKRFGFAALVVVGDQNGQVGFGKGKAKEVPEAIRKATEGAKRKLVRVPLREGRTLHHDIEGRHGAGKVVIRTAPEGTGIIAGGPMRAVFEMLGVKDVVAKSIGSQNPYNMIRATIQGLVQEQSPRLVAQRRGKKVADINASRFQQVTARRTDAADAARADAEIQIDGSDTNDSQMDISATDTQLDEISAEANGTDKGADIVVGPTAETSVEDSSDEAVAKETVGDTKT
;
A
#
# COMPACT_ATOMS: atom_id res chain seq x y z
N MET A 1 -39.68 14.14 23.43
CA MET A 1 -38.53 14.74 22.70
C MET A 1 -37.19 14.22 23.24
N ALA A 2 -36.97 14.27 24.55
CA ALA A 2 -35.73 13.86 25.22
C ALA A 2 -35.29 12.38 25.00
N GLU A 3 -36.20 11.43 24.89
CA GLU A 3 -35.85 10.01 24.64
C GLU A 3 -35.31 9.75 23.24
N ARG A 4 -35.77 10.50 22.25
CA ARG A 4 -35.25 10.39 20.84
C ARG A 4 -33.84 10.96 20.73
N GLU A 5 -33.52 12.01 21.46
CA GLU A 5 -32.17 12.59 21.51
C GLU A 5 -31.21 11.66 22.26
N ASN A 6 -31.65 11.04 23.36
CA ASN A 6 -30.83 10.11 24.14
C ASN A 6 -30.52 8.81 23.36
N ARG A 7 -31.47 8.33 22.52
CA ARG A 7 -31.23 7.18 21.62
C ARG A 7 -30.26 7.51 20.48
N ARG A 8 -30.32 8.75 19.95
CA ARG A 8 -29.35 9.21 18.94
C ARG A 8 -27.95 9.34 19.53
N SER A 9 -27.82 9.93 20.72
CA SER A 9 -26.52 10.09 21.38
C SER A 9 -25.87 8.77 21.82
N ARG A 10 -26.67 7.74 22.14
CA ARG A 10 -26.14 6.38 22.40
C ARG A 10 -25.68 5.71 21.13
N ARG A 11 -26.45 5.73 20.03
CA ARG A 11 -26.01 5.21 18.72
C ARG A 11 -24.75 5.89 18.22
N ASP A 12 -24.67 7.21 18.34
CA ASP A 12 -23.48 7.97 17.94
C ASP A 12 -22.23 7.63 18.78
N ARG A 13 -22.41 7.14 20.02
CA ARG A 13 -21.31 6.67 20.89
C ARG A 13 -20.89 5.23 20.55
N ASP A 14 -21.83 4.35 20.31
CA ASP A 14 -21.60 2.96 19.95
C ASP A 14 -20.95 2.88 18.56
N ASP A 15 -21.44 3.67 17.58
CA ASP A 15 -20.82 3.83 16.25
C ASP A 15 -19.44 4.48 16.32
N ALA A 16 -19.15 5.30 17.35
CA ALA A 16 -17.84 5.91 17.53
C ALA A 16 -16.76 4.92 18.01
N ALA A 17 -17.17 3.84 18.67
CA ALA A 17 -16.25 2.81 19.16
C ALA A 17 -15.84 1.79 18.09
N GLU A 18 -16.62 1.68 16.99
CA GLU A 18 -16.36 0.72 15.92
C GLU A 18 -15.45 1.23 14.79
N PHE A 19 -15.31 2.55 14.63
CA PHE A 19 -14.56 3.14 13.53
C PHE A 19 -13.16 3.56 13.94
N GLY A 20 -12.15 2.92 13.34
CA GLY A 20 -10.78 3.39 13.39
C GLY A 20 -10.59 4.66 12.57
N ASP A 21 -9.72 5.56 13.01
CA ASP A 21 -9.31 6.72 12.24
C ASP A 21 -7.80 6.76 12.01
N ARG A 22 -7.39 7.23 10.83
CA ARG A 22 -5.98 7.38 10.48
C ARG A 22 -5.72 8.75 9.89
N LEU A 23 -4.82 9.47 10.52
CA LEU A 23 -4.33 10.73 10.02
C LEU A 23 -3.38 10.50 8.86
N VAL A 24 -3.68 11.12 7.70
CA VAL A 24 -2.86 10.99 6.49
C VAL A 24 -1.90 12.16 6.33
N ALA A 25 -2.37 13.39 6.52
CA ALA A 25 -1.55 14.57 6.37
C ALA A 25 -2.07 15.74 7.23
N ILE A 26 -1.15 16.50 7.77
CA ILE A 26 -1.41 17.80 8.41
C ILE A 26 -0.56 18.84 7.71
N ASN A 27 -1.21 19.91 7.24
CA ASN A 27 -0.55 21.02 6.58
C ASN A 27 -0.84 22.32 7.32
N ARG A 28 0.20 23.09 7.63
CA ARG A 28 0.06 24.48 8.10
C ARG A 28 -0.34 25.35 6.91
N VAL A 29 -1.44 26.06 7.02
CA VAL A 29 -1.96 26.97 5.99
C VAL A 29 -2.01 28.38 6.50
N SER A 30 -1.84 29.37 5.64
CA SER A 30 -1.91 30.78 5.99
C SER A 30 -2.89 31.53 5.12
N LYS A 31 -3.53 32.54 5.69
CA LYS A 31 -4.34 33.53 4.99
C LYS A 31 -3.71 34.91 5.20
N THR A 32 -3.35 35.57 4.12
CA THR A 32 -2.84 36.95 4.16
C THR A 32 -4.00 37.90 4.31
N VAL A 33 -3.90 38.80 5.28
CA VAL A 33 -4.88 39.85 5.58
C VAL A 33 -4.18 41.19 5.71
N LYS A 34 -4.92 42.31 5.70
CA LYS A 34 -4.37 43.61 6.06
C LYS A 34 -3.78 43.53 7.48
N GLY A 35 -2.49 43.77 7.64
CA GLY A 35 -1.78 43.64 8.93
C GLY A 35 -1.03 42.32 9.15
N GLY A 36 -0.96 41.40 8.18
CA GLY A 36 -0.12 40.20 8.27
C GLY A 36 -0.76 38.89 7.84
N LYS A 37 -0.16 37.77 8.26
CA LYS A 37 -0.60 36.41 7.92
C LYS A 37 -1.28 35.76 9.11
N ARG A 38 -2.48 35.22 8.92
CA ARG A 38 -3.16 34.37 9.91
C ARG A 38 -2.95 32.91 9.55
N PHE A 39 -2.41 32.16 10.50
CA PHE A 39 -2.10 30.73 10.34
C PHE A 39 -3.26 29.86 10.82
N GLY A 40 -3.32 28.65 10.29
CA GLY A 40 -4.21 27.58 10.70
C GLY A 40 -3.64 26.24 10.22
N PHE A 41 -4.36 25.17 10.55
CA PHE A 41 -3.98 23.80 10.18
C PHE A 41 -5.09 23.16 9.35
N ALA A 42 -4.67 22.39 8.36
CA ALA A 42 -5.57 21.54 7.56
C ALA A 42 -5.18 20.08 7.81
N ALA A 43 -6.11 19.29 8.35
CA ALA A 43 -5.95 17.87 8.54
C ALA A 43 -6.73 17.08 7.47
N LEU A 44 -6.17 15.96 7.04
CA LEU A 44 -6.78 14.97 6.14
C LEU A 44 -6.79 13.64 6.88
N VAL A 45 -7.99 13.10 7.14
CA VAL A 45 -8.23 11.89 7.93
C VAL A 45 -9.04 10.90 7.11
N VAL A 46 -8.70 9.64 7.22
CA VAL A 46 -9.46 8.49 6.71
C VAL A 46 -10.05 7.75 7.91
N VAL A 47 -11.30 7.34 7.80
CA VAL A 47 -12.04 6.59 8.83
C VAL A 47 -12.58 5.32 8.19
N GLY A 48 -12.55 4.19 8.89
CA GLY A 48 -13.10 2.93 8.42
C GLY A 48 -13.39 1.94 9.54
N ASP A 49 -14.20 0.94 9.23
CA ASP A 49 -14.60 -0.14 10.13
C ASP A 49 -13.76 -1.41 9.99
N GLN A 50 -12.79 -1.43 9.07
CA GLN A 50 -12.00 -2.60 8.67
C GLN A 50 -12.84 -3.78 8.13
N ASN A 51 -14.11 -3.55 7.85
CA ASN A 51 -15.06 -4.52 7.32
C ASN A 51 -15.69 -4.10 5.99
N GLY A 52 -14.96 -3.32 5.20
CA GLY A 52 -15.40 -2.88 3.88
C GLY A 52 -16.07 -1.51 3.85
N GLN A 53 -16.05 -0.73 4.95
CA GLN A 53 -16.51 0.65 4.95
C GLN A 53 -15.33 1.60 5.16
N VAL A 54 -15.25 2.62 4.32
CA VAL A 54 -14.21 3.64 4.43
C VAL A 54 -14.75 5.01 4.02
N GLY A 55 -14.31 6.03 4.72
CA GLY A 55 -14.63 7.42 4.41
C GLY A 55 -13.41 8.30 4.58
N PHE A 56 -13.44 9.48 4.01
CA PHE A 56 -12.40 10.47 4.22
C PHE A 56 -12.98 11.85 4.47
N GLY A 57 -12.26 12.63 5.27
CA GLY A 57 -12.64 13.98 5.58
C GLY A 57 -11.45 14.91 5.63
N LYS A 58 -11.72 16.18 5.37
CA LYS A 58 -10.74 17.23 5.57
C LYS A 58 -11.31 18.29 6.51
N GLY A 59 -10.53 18.68 7.53
CA GLY A 59 -10.87 19.72 8.48
C GLY A 59 -9.86 20.86 8.46
N LYS A 60 -10.31 22.08 8.74
CA LYS A 60 -9.44 23.23 8.94
C LYS A 60 -9.81 23.91 10.26
N ALA A 61 -8.80 24.23 11.08
CA ALA A 61 -8.97 24.94 12.33
C ALA A 61 -7.70 25.77 12.67
N LYS A 62 -7.77 26.55 13.75
CA LYS A 62 -6.62 27.27 14.28
C LYS A 62 -5.65 26.32 14.98
N GLU A 63 -6.17 25.27 15.61
CA GLU A 63 -5.44 24.25 16.35
C GLU A 63 -5.49 22.91 15.62
N VAL A 64 -4.44 22.08 15.81
CA VAL A 64 -4.33 20.77 15.18
C VAL A 64 -5.42 19.78 15.67
N PRO A 65 -5.68 19.61 17.00
CA PRO A 65 -6.69 18.68 17.49
C PRO A 65 -8.08 19.01 16.94
N GLU A 66 -8.42 20.30 16.89
CA GLU A 66 -9.71 20.76 16.37
C GLU A 66 -9.85 20.49 14.85
N ALA A 67 -8.75 20.64 14.09
CA ALA A 67 -8.73 20.33 12.67
C ALA A 67 -8.94 18.83 12.42
N ILE A 68 -8.32 17.95 13.22
CA ILE A 68 -8.48 16.50 13.17
C ILE A 68 -9.93 16.14 13.50
N ARG A 69 -10.50 16.63 14.61
CA ARG A 69 -11.88 16.37 15.00
C ARG A 69 -12.88 16.71 13.88
N LYS A 70 -12.75 17.89 13.28
CA LYS A 70 -13.59 18.29 12.14
C LYS A 70 -13.42 17.40 10.91
N ALA A 71 -12.19 16.91 10.67
CA ALA A 71 -11.92 16.00 9.56
C ALA A 71 -12.55 14.62 9.82
N THR A 72 -12.43 14.06 11.03
CA THR A 72 -13.03 12.79 11.44
C THR A 72 -14.57 12.83 11.37
N GLU A 73 -15.20 13.88 11.88
CA GLU A 73 -16.65 14.06 11.74
C GLU A 73 -17.08 14.13 10.25
N GLY A 74 -16.29 14.84 9.44
CA GLY A 74 -16.53 14.95 7.99
C GLY A 74 -16.35 13.61 7.24
N ALA A 75 -15.44 12.74 7.71
CA ALA A 75 -15.20 11.40 7.18
C ALA A 75 -16.35 10.45 7.53
N LYS A 76 -16.79 10.41 8.79
CA LYS A 76 -17.93 9.60 9.26
C LYS A 76 -19.22 9.86 8.49
N ARG A 77 -19.45 11.10 8.05
CA ARG A 77 -20.62 11.44 7.22
C ARG A 77 -20.55 10.95 5.78
N LYS A 78 -19.36 10.52 5.31
CA LYS A 78 -19.08 10.14 3.92
C LYS A 78 -18.55 8.72 3.81
N LEU A 79 -19.02 7.84 4.67
CA LEU A 79 -18.66 6.43 4.60
C LEU A 79 -19.26 5.80 3.33
N VAL A 80 -18.43 5.02 2.67
CA VAL A 80 -18.76 4.24 1.46
C VAL A 80 -18.49 2.78 1.73
N ARG A 81 -19.44 1.93 1.37
CA ARG A 81 -19.28 0.48 1.46
C ARG A 81 -18.74 -0.09 0.16
N VAL A 82 -17.67 -0.85 0.25
CA VAL A 82 -16.98 -1.50 -0.87
C VAL A 82 -17.12 -3.02 -0.73
N PRO A 83 -17.54 -3.74 -1.77
CA PRO A 83 -17.62 -5.18 -1.73
C PRO A 83 -16.20 -5.76 -1.77
N LEU A 84 -15.83 -6.57 -0.77
CA LEU A 84 -14.55 -7.25 -0.72
C LEU A 84 -14.70 -8.73 -1.06
N ARG A 85 -13.69 -9.28 -1.72
CA ARG A 85 -13.56 -10.71 -1.93
C ARG A 85 -12.96 -11.35 -0.68
N GLU A 86 -13.73 -12.25 -0.04
CA GLU A 86 -13.32 -12.97 1.18
C GLU A 86 -12.92 -12.05 2.34
N GLY A 87 -13.38 -10.78 2.35
CA GLY A 87 -12.95 -9.78 3.33
C GLY A 87 -11.46 -9.42 3.25
N ARG A 88 -10.76 -9.77 2.17
CA ARG A 88 -9.31 -9.76 2.09
C ARG A 88 -8.76 -8.94 0.93
N THR A 89 -9.33 -9.09 -0.27
CA THR A 89 -8.89 -8.40 -1.49
C THR A 89 -10.08 -7.90 -2.31
N LEU A 90 -9.80 -7.26 -3.42
CA LEU A 90 -10.80 -6.76 -4.36
C LEU A 90 -11.26 -7.85 -5.32
N HIS A 91 -12.43 -7.65 -5.95
CA HIS A 91 -12.96 -8.60 -6.95
C HIS A 91 -12.28 -8.50 -8.31
N HIS A 92 -11.84 -7.30 -8.73
CA HIS A 92 -11.19 -7.05 -10.01
C HIS A 92 -10.28 -5.83 -9.93
N ASP A 93 -9.43 -5.66 -10.94
CA ASP A 93 -8.56 -4.50 -11.07
C ASP A 93 -9.40 -3.25 -11.37
N ILE A 94 -9.02 -2.14 -10.78
CA ILE A 94 -9.78 -0.89 -10.82
C ILE A 94 -8.85 0.27 -11.12
N GLU A 95 -9.34 1.22 -11.89
CA GLU A 95 -8.72 2.52 -12.07
C GLU A 95 -9.62 3.62 -11.50
N GLY A 96 -9.04 4.49 -10.68
CA GLY A 96 -9.72 5.67 -10.16
C GLY A 96 -9.04 6.93 -10.65
N ARG A 97 -9.83 7.99 -10.91
CA ARG A 97 -9.29 9.28 -11.36
C ARG A 97 -9.98 10.43 -10.65
N HIS A 98 -9.19 11.34 -10.10
CA HIS A 98 -9.72 12.58 -9.54
C HIS A 98 -8.76 13.75 -9.78
N GLY A 99 -9.23 14.76 -10.50
CA GLY A 99 -8.39 15.87 -10.94
C GLY A 99 -7.19 15.36 -11.76
N ALA A 100 -5.99 15.75 -11.37
CA ALA A 100 -4.75 15.30 -11.99
C ALA A 100 -4.26 13.93 -11.44
N GLY A 101 -4.89 13.38 -10.39
CA GLY A 101 -4.52 12.09 -9.80
C GLY A 101 -5.21 10.94 -10.52
N LYS A 102 -4.43 9.95 -10.97
CA LYS A 102 -4.87 8.65 -11.44
C LYS A 102 -4.30 7.58 -10.50
N VAL A 103 -5.12 6.61 -10.13
CA VAL A 103 -4.73 5.49 -9.29
C VAL A 103 -5.11 4.20 -9.99
N VAL A 104 -4.16 3.27 -10.04
CA VAL A 104 -4.39 1.90 -10.51
C VAL A 104 -4.32 0.99 -9.29
N ILE A 105 -5.34 0.18 -9.09
CA ILE A 105 -5.47 -0.75 -7.97
C ILE A 105 -5.66 -2.13 -8.56
N ARG A 106 -4.81 -3.08 -8.17
CA ARG A 106 -4.84 -4.46 -8.65
C ARG A 106 -5.09 -5.42 -7.52
N THR A 107 -5.83 -6.46 -7.81
CA THR A 107 -6.02 -7.59 -6.91
C THR A 107 -4.71 -8.33 -6.73
N ALA A 108 -4.46 -8.82 -5.52
CA ALA A 108 -3.25 -9.57 -5.19
C ALA A 108 -3.56 -10.94 -4.59
N PRO A 109 -2.70 -11.94 -4.79
CA PRO A 109 -2.80 -13.23 -4.13
C PRO A 109 -2.55 -13.10 -2.62
N GLU A 110 -2.90 -14.13 -1.90
CA GLU A 110 -2.70 -14.21 -0.45
C GLU A 110 -1.22 -14.06 -0.07
N GLY A 111 -0.98 -13.29 1.01
CA GLY A 111 0.36 -13.06 1.54
C GLY A 111 1.15 -11.94 0.87
N THR A 112 0.60 -11.28 -0.15
CA THR A 112 1.26 -10.13 -0.80
C THR A 112 1.32 -8.91 0.14
N GLY A 113 0.31 -8.75 0.99
CA GLY A 113 0.18 -7.57 1.84
C GLY A 113 -0.26 -6.32 1.08
N ILE A 114 -0.22 -5.18 1.74
CA ILE A 114 -0.60 -3.88 1.17
C ILE A 114 0.62 -3.21 0.55
N ILE A 115 0.72 -3.23 -0.78
CA ILE A 115 1.75 -2.54 -1.55
C ILE A 115 1.13 -1.28 -2.17
N ALA A 116 1.22 -0.15 -1.46
CA ALA A 116 0.60 1.11 -1.87
C ALA A 116 1.36 2.33 -1.34
N GLY A 117 1.21 3.47 -2.01
CA GLY A 117 1.71 4.75 -1.52
C GLY A 117 1.01 5.18 -0.22
N GLY A 118 1.68 5.96 0.64
CA GLY A 118 1.22 6.31 2.00
C GLY A 118 -0.27 6.69 2.12
N PRO A 119 -0.78 7.67 1.37
CA PRO A 119 -2.19 8.04 1.43
C PRO A 119 -3.16 6.91 1.03
N MET A 120 -2.82 6.13 0.01
CA MET A 120 -3.62 4.98 -0.43
C MET A 120 -3.57 3.83 0.58
N ARG A 121 -2.38 3.58 1.15
CA ARG A 121 -2.19 2.56 2.18
C ARG A 121 -3.10 2.82 3.39
N ALA A 122 -3.21 4.07 3.83
CA ALA A 122 -4.13 4.44 4.90
C ALA A 122 -5.59 4.12 4.56
N VAL A 123 -6.01 4.26 3.30
CA VAL A 123 -7.36 3.90 2.86
C VAL A 123 -7.57 2.38 2.94
N PHE A 124 -6.62 1.58 2.45
CA PHE A 124 -6.75 0.11 2.43
C PHE A 124 -6.70 -0.48 3.84
N GLU A 125 -5.86 0.04 4.72
CA GLU A 125 -5.80 -0.38 6.12
C GLU A 125 -7.11 -0.11 6.85
N MET A 126 -7.71 1.07 6.65
CA MET A 126 -9.01 1.41 7.26
C MET A 126 -10.18 0.66 6.61
N LEU A 127 -10.06 0.26 5.35
CA LEU A 127 -11.04 -0.58 4.67
C LEU A 127 -10.99 -2.05 5.14
N GLY A 128 -9.85 -2.51 5.67
CA GLY A 128 -9.62 -3.88 6.12
C GLY A 128 -9.11 -4.81 5.02
N VAL A 129 -8.65 -4.27 3.89
CA VAL A 129 -8.01 -5.07 2.83
C VAL A 129 -6.64 -5.54 3.31
N LYS A 130 -6.35 -6.83 3.11
CA LYS A 130 -5.06 -7.44 3.49
C LYS A 130 -4.08 -7.51 2.33
N ASP A 131 -4.57 -7.80 1.12
CA ASP A 131 -3.73 -8.02 -0.05
C ASP A 131 -4.18 -7.14 -1.23
N VAL A 132 -3.35 -6.16 -1.58
CA VAL A 132 -3.60 -5.23 -2.68
C VAL A 132 -2.32 -4.59 -3.18
N VAL A 133 -2.23 -4.39 -4.49
CA VAL A 133 -1.15 -3.64 -5.12
C VAL A 133 -1.72 -2.39 -5.78
N ALA A 134 -1.23 -1.22 -5.40
CA ALA A 134 -1.73 0.04 -5.95
C ALA A 134 -0.61 1.03 -6.27
N LYS A 135 -0.79 1.76 -7.37
CA LYS A 135 0.13 2.80 -7.82
C LYS A 135 -0.62 4.08 -8.13
N SER A 136 -0.13 5.18 -7.58
CA SER A 136 -0.58 6.52 -7.94
C SER A 136 0.24 7.07 -9.10
N ILE A 137 -0.44 7.68 -10.06
CA ILE A 137 0.14 8.25 -11.28
C ILE A 137 -0.37 9.69 -11.41
N GLY A 138 0.52 10.61 -11.75
CA GLY A 138 0.20 12.01 -12.06
C GLY A 138 0.31 12.95 -10.87
N SER A 139 -0.51 12.84 -9.83
CA SER A 139 -0.51 13.79 -8.71
C SER A 139 0.08 13.20 -7.44
N GLN A 140 0.96 13.96 -6.79
CA GLN A 140 1.49 13.64 -5.46
C GLN A 140 0.63 14.21 -4.31
N ASN A 141 -0.42 14.96 -4.62
CA ASN A 141 -1.28 15.54 -3.60
C ASN A 141 -2.10 14.45 -2.89
N PRO A 142 -1.93 14.27 -1.56
CA PRO A 142 -2.61 13.23 -0.79
C PRO A 142 -4.14 13.28 -0.93
N TYR A 143 -4.70 14.46 -1.01
CA TYR A 143 -6.15 14.64 -1.18
C TYR A 143 -6.65 14.07 -2.51
N ASN A 144 -5.95 14.34 -3.61
CA ASN A 144 -6.33 13.82 -4.93
C ASN A 144 -6.15 12.30 -5.00
N MET A 145 -5.08 11.78 -4.38
CA MET A 145 -4.82 10.33 -4.32
C MET A 145 -5.93 9.59 -3.57
N ILE A 146 -6.30 10.04 -2.35
CA ILE A 146 -7.37 9.41 -1.57
C ILE A 146 -8.69 9.47 -2.33
N ARG A 147 -9.01 10.62 -2.91
CA ARG A 147 -10.27 10.79 -3.63
C ARG A 147 -10.35 9.93 -4.89
N ALA A 148 -9.25 9.81 -5.63
CA ALA A 148 -9.15 8.90 -6.77
C ALA A 148 -9.29 7.43 -6.33
N THR A 149 -8.63 7.04 -5.23
CA THR A 149 -8.73 5.68 -4.66
C THR A 149 -10.17 5.35 -4.28
N ILE A 150 -10.85 6.21 -3.53
CA ILE A 150 -12.24 5.98 -3.12
C ILE A 150 -13.18 5.99 -4.33
N GLN A 151 -12.96 6.85 -5.31
CA GLN A 151 -13.75 6.84 -6.54
C GLN A 151 -13.58 5.53 -7.33
N GLY A 152 -12.35 5.00 -7.40
CA GLY A 152 -12.11 3.67 -7.97
C GLY A 152 -12.85 2.58 -7.20
N LEU A 153 -12.72 2.55 -5.87
CA LEU A 153 -13.37 1.56 -5.00
C LEU A 153 -14.90 1.57 -5.10
N VAL A 154 -15.52 2.74 -5.30
CA VAL A 154 -16.99 2.86 -5.53
C VAL A 154 -17.42 2.18 -6.83
N GLN A 155 -16.54 2.13 -7.83
CA GLN A 155 -16.81 1.50 -9.12
C GLN A 155 -16.67 -0.02 -9.08
N GLU A 156 -16.18 -0.57 -7.97
CA GLU A 156 -16.05 -2.01 -7.80
C GLU A 156 -17.40 -2.71 -7.82
N GLN A 157 -17.48 -3.80 -8.57
CA GLN A 157 -18.67 -4.58 -8.72
C GLN A 157 -18.46 -6.01 -8.25
N SER A 158 -19.31 -6.43 -7.30
CA SER A 158 -19.31 -7.84 -6.89
C SER A 158 -19.85 -8.75 -8.01
N PRO A 159 -19.31 -9.97 -8.16
CA PRO A 159 -19.79 -10.93 -9.15
C PRO A 159 -21.29 -11.23 -9.00
N ARG A 160 -21.83 -11.15 -7.79
CA ARG A 160 -23.26 -11.35 -7.51
C ARG A 160 -24.12 -10.26 -8.17
N LEU A 161 -23.73 -9.00 -8.06
CA LEU A 161 -24.44 -7.88 -8.71
C LEU A 161 -24.38 -7.98 -10.23
N VAL A 162 -23.24 -8.39 -10.78
CA VAL A 162 -23.07 -8.58 -12.22
C VAL A 162 -23.94 -9.75 -12.71
N ALA A 163 -23.98 -10.86 -11.97
CA ALA A 163 -24.81 -12.02 -12.25
C ALA A 163 -26.30 -11.64 -12.30
N GLN A 164 -26.76 -10.91 -11.29
CA GLN A 164 -28.14 -10.44 -11.21
C GLN A 164 -28.53 -9.56 -12.40
N ARG A 165 -27.67 -8.60 -12.78
CA ARG A 165 -27.92 -7.74 -13.95
C ARG A 165 -27.97 -8.50 -15.28
N ARG A 166 -27.14 -9.56 -15.41
CA ARG A 166 -27.03 -10.37 -16.62
C ARG A 166 -27.99 -11.56 -16.66
N GLY A 167 -28.74 -11.83 -15.58
CA GLY A 167 -29.61 -13.01 -15.47
C GLY A 167 -28.86 -14.34 -15.54
N LYS A 168 -27.55 -14.38 -15.17
CA LYS A 168 -26.69 -15.56 -15.23
C LYS A 168 -26.30 -16.03 -13.83
N LYS A 169 -25.88 -17.30 -13.72
CA LYS A 169 -25.33 -17.81 -12.45
C LYS A 169 -23.93 -17.21 -12.20
N VAL A 170 -23.56 -17.04 -10.94
CA VAL A 170 -22.23 -16.52 -10.54
C VAL A 170 -21.10 -17.42 -11.04
N ALA A 171 -21.33 -18.75 -11.05
CA ALA A 171 -20.38 -19.73 -11.57
C ALA A 171 -20.01 -19.48 -13.04
N ASP A 172 -21.00 -19.15 -13.89
CA ASP A 172 -20.77 -18.91 -15.32
C ASP A 172 -19.93 -17.65 -15.57
N ILE A 173 -20.09 -16.62 -14.71
CA ILE A 173 -19.29 -15.39 -14.79
C ILE A 173 -17.85 -15.64 -14.37
N ASN A 174 -17.64 -16.43 -13.32
CA ASN A 174 -16.29 -16.77 -12.87
C ASN A 174 -15.59 -17.67 -13.89
N ALA A 175 -16.27 -18.66 -14.46
CA ALA A 175 -15.71 -19.55 -15.49
C ALA A 175 -15.24 -18.75 -16.71
N SER A 176 -16.07 -17.82 -17.22
CA SER A 176 -15.70 -16.99 -18.37
C SER A 176 -14.49 -16.09 -18.08
N ARG A 177 -14.33 -15.63 -16.84
CA ARG A 177 -13.15 -14.85 -16.41
C ARG A 177 -11.88 -15.70 -16.39
N PHE A 178 -11.94 -16.93 -15.88
CA PHE A 178 -10.79 -17.84 -15.88
C PHE A 178 -10.34 -18.17 -17.30
N GLN A 179 -11.27 -18.45 -18.20
CA GLN A 179 -10.96 -18.70 -19.61
C GLN A 179 -10.28 -17.49 -20.28
N GLN A 180 -10.74 -16.27 -20.04
CA GLN A 180 -10.09 -15.06 -20.56
C GLN A 180 -8.69 -14.81 -20.00
N VAL A 181 -8.47 -15.14 -18.73
CA VAL A 181 -7.15 -14.97 -18.10
C VAL A 181 -6.16 -16.02 -18.62
N THR A 182 -6.59 -17.25 -18.80
CA THR A 182 -5.77 -18.32 -19.38
C THR A 182 -5.45 -18.03 -20.86
N ALA A 183 -6.42 -17.63 -21.66
CA ALA A 183 -6.18 -17.22 -23.05
C ALA A 183 -5.15 -16.09 -23.16
N ARG A 184 -5.30 -15.03 -22.40
CA ARG A 184 -4.31 -13.93 -22.40
C ARG A 184 -2.91 -14.36 -21.95
N ARG A 185 -2.79 -15.36 -21.08
CA ARG A 185 -1.49 -15.89 -20.65
C ARG A 185 -0.83 -16.72 -21.73
N THR A 186 -1.61 -17.54 -22.46
CA THR A 186 -1.10 -18.30 -23.61
C THR A 186 -0.66 -17.37 -24.73
N ASP A 187 -1.49 -16.40 -25.11
CA ASP A 187 -1.17 -15.41 -26.13
C ASP A 187 0.12 -14.62 -25.79
N ALA A 188 0.29 -14.23 -24.53
CA ALA A 188 1.50 -13.53 -24.08
C ALA A 188 2.75 -14.43 -24.04
N ALA A 189 2.58 -15.72 -23.71
CA ALA A 189 3.68 -16.68 -23.74
C ALA A 189 4.11 -17.03 -25.16
N ASP A 190 3.15 -17.12 -26.08
CA ASP A 190 3.41 -17.40 -27.50
C ASP A 190 4.05 -16.19 -28.17
N ALA A 191 3.61 -14.98 -27.85
CA ALA A 191 4.27 -13.74 -28.32
C ALA A 191 5.73 -13.64 -27.81
N ALA A 192 5.98 -13.94 -26.54
CA ALA A 192 7.32 -13.93 -25.97
C ALA A 192 8.26 -14.99 -26.59
N ARG A 193 7.71 -16.15 -27.01
CA ARG A 193 8.46 -17.19 -27.74
C ARG A 193 8.79 -16.72 -29.16
N ALA A 194 7.83 -16.12 -29.86
CA ALA A 194 8.06 -15.58 -31.19
C ALA A 194 9.14 -14.48 -31.20
N ASP A 195 9.12 -13.58 -30.19
CA ASP A 195 10.15 -12.55 -30.02
C ASP A 195 11.54 -13.15 -29.72
N ALA A 196 11.60 -14.26 -28.98
CA ALA A 196 12.84 -14.97 -28.67
C ALA A 196 13.41 -15.70 -29.92
N GLU A 197 12.56 -16.29 -30.77
CA GLU A 197 12.96 -16.93 -32.03
C GLU A 197 13.53 -15.92 -33.04
N ILE A 198 12.94 -14.72 -33.11
CA ILE A 198 13.45 -13.63 -33.98
C ILE A 198 14.84 -13.15 -33.56
N GLN A 199 15.17 -13.21 -32.27
CA GLN A 199 16.49 -12.82 -31.75
C GLN A 199 17.57 -13.86 -32.03
N ILE A 200 17.23 -15.15 -32.20
CA ILE A 200 18.16 -16.22 -32.51
C ILE A 200 18.57 -16.18 -33.99
N ASP A 201 17.61 -15.93 -34.88
CA ASP A 201 17.89 -15.85 -36.34
C ASP A 201 18.68 -14.59 -36.73
N GLY A 202 18.74 -13.56 -35.90
CA GLY A 202 19.50 -12.34 -36.13
C GLY A 202 20.99 -12.42 -35.77
N SER A 203 21.45 -13.48 -35.07
CA SER A 203 22.84 -13.59 -34.62
C SER A 203 23.76 -14.42 -35.52
N ASP A 204 23.22 -15.15 -36.52
CA ASP A 204 24.01 -16.06 -37.36
C ASP A 204 24.45 -15.52 -38.71
N THR A 205 24.29 -14.23 -39.01
CA THR A 205 24.67 -13.67 -40.34
C THR A 205 25.90 -12.76 -40.34
N ASN A 206 26.71 -12.77 -39.26
CA ASN A 206 27.90 -11.89 -39.26
C ASN A 206 29.23 -12.60 -38.97
N ASP A 207 29.33 -13.91 -39.25
CA ASP A 207 30.58 -14.65 -39.05
C ASP A 207 30.99 -15.45 -40.32
N SER A 208 31.21 -14.77 -41.39
CA SER A 208 31.92 -15.31 -42.55
C SER A 208 32.69 -14.19 -43.25
N GLN A 209 33.86 -13.90 -42.73
CA GLN A 209 35.09 -13.49 -43.38
C GLN A 209 36.04 -12.84 -42.36
N MET A 210 36.76 -13.65 -41.61
CA MET A 210 38.07 -13.26 -41.07
C MET A 210 39.06 -14.37 -41.35
N ASP A 211 40.06 -14.01 -42.12
CA ASP A 211 41.15 -14.80 -42.62
C ASP A 211 41.90 -15.62 -41.58
N ILE A 212 41.99 -16.90 -41.87
CA ILE A 212 42.87 -17.84 -41.16
C ILE A 212 44.30 -17.63 -41.71
N SER A 213 45.02 -16.66 -41.14
CA SER A 213 46.47 -16.61 -41.29
C SER A 213 47.09 -15.76 -40.16
N ALA A 214 47.81 -16.45 -39.28
CA ALA A 214 48.67 -15.94 -38.19
C ALA A 214 48.06 -16.08 -36.79
N THR A 215 48.37 -17.25 -36.20
CA THR A 215 48.79 -17.38 -34.76
C THR A 215 49.00 -18.84 -34.36
N ASP A 216 49.90 -19.49 -35.03
CA ASP A 216 50.46 -20.80 -34.58
C ASP A 216 51.70 -20.66 -33.66
N THR A 217 51.86 -19.48 -33.00
CA THR A 217 53.09 -19.25 -32.21
C THR A 217 52.86 -18.80 -30.77
N GLN A 218 51.65 -18.89 -30.24
CA GLN A 218 51.37 -18.46 -28.83
C GLN A 218 50.69 -19.50 -27.93
N LEU A 219 50.58 -20.75 -28.34
CA LEU A 219 49.96 -21.79 -27.51
C LEU A 219 50.99 -22.64 -26.70
N ASP A 220 52.28 -22.42 -26.89
CA ASP A 220 53.31 -23.17 -26.15
C ASP A 220 53.85 -22.49 -24.88
N GLU A 221 53.49 -21.22 -24.61
CA GLU A 221 53.96 -20.52 -23.40
C GLU A 221 52.98 -20.50 -22.21
N ILE A 222 51.73 -20.92 -22.39
CA ILE A 222 50.73 -20.89 -21.31
C ILE A 222 50.63 -22.23 -20.54
N SER A 223 51.26 -23.29 -21.02
CA SER A 223 51.25 -24.61 -20.35
C SER A 223 52.42 -24.84 -19.36
N ALA A 224 53.33 -23.88 -19.18
CA ALA A 224 54.49 -24.02 -18.29
C ALA A 224 54.38 -23.34 -16.93
N GLU A 225 53.36 -22.52 -16.67
CA GLU A 225 53.20 -21.81 -15.35
C GLU A 225 52.11 -22.34 -14.42
N ALA A 226 51.45 -23.45 -14.74
CA ALA A 226 50.39 -24.02 -13.91
C ALA A 226 50.83 -25.17 -13.00
N ASN A 227 52.10 -25.30 -12.69
CA ASN A 227 52.59 -26.30 -11.73
C ASN A 227 53.65 -25.69 -10.79
N GLY A 228 53.21 -25.15 -9.69
CA GLY A 228 54.14 -24.81 -8.61
C GLY A 228 53.56 -23.89 -7.56
N THR A 229 53.34 -24.51 -6.44
CA THR A 229 53.25 -23.98 -5.06
C THR A 229 51.87 -23.94 -4.42
N ASP A 230 51.52 -25.11 -3.95
CA ASP A 230 50.87 -25.36 -2.70
C ASP A 230 51.62 -24.67 -1.53
N LYS A 231 51.02 -23.71 -0.86
CA LYS A 231 51.30 -23.34 0.54
C LYS A 231 50.08 -22.67 1.15
N GLY A 232 49.58 -23.33 2.18
CA GLY A 232 48.48 -22.96 3.03
C GLY A 232 48.57 -21.55 3.60
N ALA A 233 47.42 -20.94 3.73
CA ALA A 233 47.21 -19.82 4.61
C ALA A 233 45.92 -20.05 5.38
N ASP A 234 46.09 -20.30 6.68
CA ASP A 234 45.07 -20.44 7.70
C ASP A 234 44.08 -19.25 7.70
N ILE A 235 42.81 -19.56 7.60
CA ILE A 235 41.73 -18.61 7.85
C ILE A 235 41.52 -18.59 9.36
N VAL A 236 42.04 -17.56 10.01
CA VAL A 236 41.76 -17.24 11.41
C VAL A 236 40.32 -16.72 11.50
N VAL A 237 39.44 -17.51 12.07
CA VAL A 237 38.11 -17.10 12.53
C VAL A 237 38.28 -16.36 13.83
N GLY A 238 38.05 -15.03 13.82
CA GLY A 238 38.02 -14.23 15.04
C GLY A 238 36.64 -14.34 15.73
N PRO A 239 36.61 -14.32 17.07
CA PRO A 239 35.39 -14.57 17.83
C PRO A 239 34.45 -13.37 17.86
N THR A 240 33.16 -13.65 17.72
CA THR A 240 32.04 -12.77 17.96
C THR A 240 32.01 -12.29 19.41
N ALA A 241 32.00 -10.99 19.61
CA ALA A 241 31.83 -10.39 20.93
C ALA A 241 30.36 -10.45 21.35
N GLU A 242 30.08 -11.21 22.39
CA GLU A 242 28.87 -11.20 23.18
C GLU A 242 28.86 -9.93 24.03
N THR A 243 27.89 -9.03 23.79
CA THR A 243 27.58 -7.93 24.71
C THR A 243 26.49 -8.37 25.67
N SER A 244 26.93 -8.65 26.89
CA SER A 244 26.13 -8.87 28.09
C SER A 244 25.26 -7.64 28.41
N VAL A 245 23.97 -7.90 28.58
CA VAL A 245 22.98 -6.98 29.15
C VAL A 245 23.13 -7.08 30.68
N GLU A 246 23.57 -6.00 31.33
CA GLU A 246 23.49 -5.86 32.78
C GLU A 246 22.11 -5.31 33.16
N ASP A 247 21.46 -6.11 33.96
CA ASP A 247 20.28 -5.87 34.75
C ASP A 247 20.66 -4.94 35.93
N SER A 248 20.02 -3.79 36.06
CA SER A 248 20.07 -2.99 37.27
C SER A 248 18.65 -2.59 37.69
N SER A 249 18.12 -3.47 38.53
CA SER A 249 17.07 -3.17 39.50
C SER A 249 17.61 -2.19 40.54
N ASP A 250 16.94 -1.09 40.76
CA ASP A 250 16.95 -0.38 42.04
C ASP A 250 15.59 0.18 42.40
N GLU A 251 15.13 -0.35 43.46
CA GLU A 251 14.03 -0.06 44.33
C GLU A 251 14.22 1.30 45.00
N ALA A 252 13.23 2.17 44.98
CA ALA A 252 13.11 3.21 46.01
C ALA A 252 11.63 3.48 46.34
N VAL A 253 11.24 2.88 47.42
CA VAL A 253 10.03 3.17 48.24
C VAL A 253 10.22 4.52 48.90
N ALA A 254 9.26 5.44 48.79
CA ALA A 254 9.04 6.52 49.75
C ALA A 254 7.55 6.76 49.93
N LYS A 255 7.07 6.37 51.11
CA LYS A 255 5.84 6.78 51.76
C LYS A 255 6.02 8.19 52.33
N GLU A 256 4.98 9.00 52.27
CA GLU A 256 4.60 10.00 53.31
C GLU A 256 3.29 10.64 52.85
N THR A 257 2.24 10.38 53.57
CA THR A 257 1.54 10.91 54.77
C THR A 257 0.62 12.07 54.43
N VAL A 258 -0.66 11.75 54.51
CA VAL A 258 -1.84 12.37 55.19
C VAL A 258 -1.62 13.82 55.68
N GLY A 259 -2.53 14.67 55.27
CA GLY A 259 -2.77 15.99 55.83
C GLY A 259 -4.15 16.52 55.52
N ASP A 260 -5.13 16.12 56.36
CA ASP A 260 -6.40 16.82 56.56
C ASP A 260 -6.16 18.27 56.99
N THR A 261 -6.85 19.23 56.41
CA THR A 261 -7.40 20.36 57.19
C THR A 261 -8.60 21.01 56.46
N LYS A 262 -9.70 21.02 57.18
CA LYS A 262 -10.88 21.87 57.02
C LYS A 262 -10.52 23.38 57.10
N THR A 263 -11.10 24.18 56.28
CA THR A 263 -12.00 25.32 56.61
C THR A 263 -12.65 25.82 55.31
#